data_3ba4db925e3e59aefc45f16f16914bfe
#
_entry.id   3ba4db925e3e59aefc45f16f16914bfe
#
_cell.length_a   1.000
_cell.length_b   1.000
_cell.length_c   1.000
_cell.angle_alpha   90.00
_cell.angle_beta   90.00
_cell.angle_gamma   90.00
#
_symmetry.space_group_name_H-M   'P 1'
#
loop_
_entity.id
_entity.type
_entity.pdbx_description
1 polymer ?
#
loop_
_entity_poly.entity_id
_entity_poly.type
_entity_poly.pdbx_seq_one_letter_code
_entity_poly.pdbx_strand_id
1 'polypeptide(L)'
;ALAAGVESCRNNLIARMDSDDIACPERCEKQLVQFRGNPALALASGAIAEFEMDSLEKAANMQWTIDTPKELVEIPEDCCITGTRTLPCGYEEILIFARRRNPMNHMAVMMRRDAVLAVGNYRAVKGAEDYELWVRMLQAGYRAENLPDGLVYARTGNGMMQRRGGLAYAKENIRLQTHFYKSGFLTFPEYISNCAVRVAASILPVGIRGYLYQKKLRERMHA
;
A
#
# COMPACT_ATOMS: atom_id res chain seq x y z
N ALA A 1 -9.82 13.74 -2.45
CA ALA A 1 -8.78 14.13 -1.47
C ALA A 1 -7.37 13.86 -2.01
N LEU A 2 -7.00 12.61 -2.40
CA LEU A 2 -5.64 12.24 -2.82
C LEU A 2 -5.12 13.07 -4.01
N ALA A 3 -5.89 13.19 -5.09
CA ALA A 3 -5.50 13.98 -6.27
C ALA A 3 -5.22 15.45 -5.91
N ALA A 4 -6.11 16.08 -5.17
CA ALA A 4 -5.92 17.46 -4.70
C ALA A 4 -4.70 17.59 -3.78
N GLY A 5 -4.41 16.57 -2.96
CA GLY A 5 -3.21 16.54 -2.13
C GLY A 5 -1.93 16.58 -2.97
N VAL A 6 -1.85 15.76 -4.03
CA VAL A 6 -0.72 15.76 -4.96
C VAL A 6 -0.56 17.13 -5.65
N GLU A 7 -1.66 17.74 -6.10
CA GLU A 7 -1.65 19.05 -6.75
C GLU A 7 -1.17 20.17 -5.82
N SER A 8 -1.55 20.09 -4.54
CA SER A 8 -1.21 21.10 -3.52
C SER A 8 0.21 20.98 -2.99
N CYS A 9 0.90 19.85 -3.18
CA CYS A 9 2.28 19.68 -2.76
C CYS A 9 3.22 20.64 -3.52
N ARG A 10 4.13 21.30 -2.79
CA ARG A 10 5.10 22.25 -3.38
C ARG A 10 6.34 21.57 -3.93
N ASN A 11 6.78 20.49 -3.29
CA ASN A 11 7.99 19.77 -3.65
C ASN A 11 7.70 18.63 -4.61
N ASN A 12 8.72 18.22 -5.37
CA ASN A 12 8.58 17.11 -6.32
C ASN A 12 8.58 15.72 -5.67
N LEU A 13 9.15 15.55 -4.49
CA LEU A 13 9.01 14.32 -3.71
C LEU A 13 7.89 14.46 -2.69
N ILE A 14 6.95 13.52 -2.73
CA ILE A 14 5.77 13.44 -1.86
C ILE A 14 5.87 12.16 -1.05
N ALA A 15 5.91 12.25 0.27
CA ALA A 15 5.71 11.13 1.19
C ALA A 15 4.23 11.05 1.57
N ARG A 16 3.57 9.95 1.18
CA ARG A 16 2.16 9.70 1.51
C ARG A 16 2.06 8.92 2.80
N MET A 17 1.07 9.22 3.62
CA MET A 17 0.78 8.51 4.87
C MET A 17 -0.70 8.59 5.19
N ASP A 18 -1.26 7.58 5.87
CA ASP A 18 -2.57 7.65 6.49
C ASP A 18 -2.48 8.34 7.85
N SER A 19 -3.53 9.05 8.24
CA SER A 19 -3.53 9.86 9.46
C SER A 19 -3.61 9.04 10.75
N ASP A 20 -3.92 7.75 10.64
CA ASP A 20 -4.04 6.80 11.73
C ASP A 20 -2.87 5.79 11.80
N ASP A 21 -1.87 5.96 10.93
CA ASP A 21 -0.66 5.15 10.90
C ASP A 21 0.52 5.87 11.60
N ILE A 22 1.59 5.12 11.89
CA ILE A 22 2.81 5.63 12.54
C ILE A 22 4.00 5.40 11.61
N ALA A 23 4.71 6.45 11.23
CA ALA A 23 5.93 6.33 10.42
C ALA A 23 7.12 5.99 11.30
N CYS A 24 8.00 5.10 10.83
CA CYS A 24 9.31 4.94 11.44
C CYS A 24 10.14 6.21 11.27
N PRO A 25 10.94 6.62 12.27
CA PRO A 25 11.69 7.89 12.23
C PRO A 25 12.58 8.03 11.01
N GLU A 26 13.27 6.95 10.61
CA GLU A 26 14.20 6.93 9.49
C GLU A 26 13.53 6.74 8.12
N ARG A 27 12.21 6.63 8.07
CA ARG A 27 11.47 6.34 6.84
C ARG A 27 11.86 7.27 5.69
N CYS A 28 11.76 8.57 5.91
CA CYS A 28 12.02 9.54 4.85
C CYS A 28 13.49 9.53 4.43
N GLU A 29 14.41 9.39 5.37
CA GLU A 29 15.86 9.30 5.09
C GLU A 29 16.17 8.10 4.19
N LYS A 30 15.72 6.91 4.57
CA LYS A 30 15.93 5.67 3.81
C LYS A 30 15.36 5.78 2.39
N GLN A 31 14.14 6.31 2.23
CA GLN A 31 13.55 6.51 0.92
C GLN A 31 14.28 7.55 0.09
N LEU A 32 14.72 8.67 0.67
CA LEU A 32 15.47 9.71 -0.02
C LEU A 32 16.82 9.19 -0.56
N VAL A 33 17.49 8.29 0.15
CA VAL A 33 18.71 7.64 -0.33
C VAL A 33 18.45 6.92 -1.66
N GLN A 34 17.32 6.20 -1.79
CA GLN A 34 16.96 5.52 -3.03
C GLN A 34 16.76 6.50 -4.19
N PHE A 35 16.02 7.59 -3.96
CA PHE A 35 15.80 8.61 -4.99
C PHE A 35 17.08 9.36 -5.41
N ARG A 36 18.03 9.52 -4.49
CA ARG A 36 19.36 10.10 -4.80
C ARG A 36 20.22 9.14 -5.60
N GLY A 37 20.20 7.85 -5.27
CA GLY A 37 20.94 6.81 -5.96
C GLY A 37 20.40 6.45 -7.35
N ASN A 38 19.11 6.70 -7.60
CA ASN A 38 18.44 6.35 -8.84
C ASN A 38 17.53 7.51 -9.34
N PRO A 39 18.04 8.39 -10.20
CA PRO A 39 17.24 9.49 -10.78
C PRO A 39 16.00 9.05 -11.56
N ALA A 40 16.00 7.83 -12.10
CA ALA A 40 14.85 7.27 -12.83
C ALA A 40 13.74 6.72 -11.91
N LEU A 41 14.01 6.60 -10.61
CA LEU A 41 13.05 6.12 -9.63
C LEU A 41 11.92 7.13 -9.45
N ALA A 42 10.69 6.69 -9.63
CA ALA A 42 9.49 7.52 -9.46
C ALA A 42 8.64 7.12 -8.25
N LEU A 43 8.76 5.87 -7.80
CA LEU A 43 8.02 5.30 -6.68
C LEU A 43 8.97 4.53 -5.76
N ALA A 44 8.94 4.80 -4.46
CA ALA A 44 9.58 3.99 -3.43
C ALA A 44 8.58 3.69 -2.32
N SER A 45 8.47 2.41 -1.92
CA SER A 45 7.70 1.98 -0.77
C SER A 45 8.57 1.11 0.13
N GLY A 46 7.99 0.38 1.06
CA GLY A 46 8.69 -0.58 1.91
C GLY A 46 7.74 -1.46 2.69
N ALA A 47 8.28 -2.32 3.52
CA ALA A 47 7.49 -3.20 4.38
C ALA A 47 6.71 -2.38 5.41
N ILE A 48 5.60 -2.96 5.88
CA ILE A 48 4.79 -2.40 6.97
C ILE A 48 4.56 -3.47 8.05
N ALA A 49 4.46 -3.01 9.30
CA ALA A 49 3.95 -3.81 10.40
C ALA A 49 2.49 -3.43 10.65
N GLU A 50 1.59 -4.40 10.69
CA GLU A 50 0.18 -4.17 11.01
C GLU A 50 -0.01 -4.27 12.52
N PHE A 51 -0.69 -3.30 13.12
CA PHE A 51 -0.98 -3.29 14.54
C PHE A 51 -2.46 -3.04 14.83
N GLU A 52 -2.93 -3.56 15.94
CA GLU A 52 -4.23 -3.26 16.52
C GLU A 52 -4.04 -2.56 17.86
N MET A 53 -4.91 -1.59 18.15
CA MET A 53 -4.92 -0.85 19.40
C MET A 53 -6.33 -0.86 19.98
N ASP A 54 -6.46 -1.30 21.21
CA ASP A 54 -7.75 -1.56 21.86
C ASP A 54 -8.56 -0.30 22.18
N SER A 55 -7.96 0.91 22.17
CA SER A 55 -8.71 2.14 22.39
C SER A 55 -8.13 3.36 21.65
N LEU A 56 -9.03 4.21 21.13
CA LEU A 56 -8.69 5.51 20.57
C LEU A 56 -8.13 6.48 21.62
N GLU A 57 -8.53 6.34 22.90
CA GLU A 57 -8.03 7.17 24.00
C GLU A 57 -6.54 6.97 24.25
N LYS A 58 -6.05 5.75 24.12
CA LYS A 58 -4.61 5.45 24.26
C LYS A 58 -3.81 6.05 23.11
N ALA A 59 -4.35 6.04 21.88
CA ALA A 59 -3.71 6.70 20.73
C ALA A 59 -3.67 8.23 20.86
N ALA A 60 -4.71 8.84 21.43
CA ALA A 60 -4.78 10.29 21.65
C ALA A 60 -3.79 10.79 22.71
N ASN A 61 -3.41 9.92 23.66
CA ASN A 61 -2.44 10.23 24.71
C ASN A 61 -0.97 10.06 24.25
N MET A 62 -0.74 9.56 23.04
CA MET A 62 0.59 9.57 22.42
C MET A 62 0.90 10.99 21.92
N GLN A 63 1.41 11.83 22.81
CA GLN A 63 1.91 13.15 22.44
C GLN A 63 3.25 13.00 21.72
N TRP A 64 3.20 12.95 20.40
CA TRP A 64 4.37 13.06 19.54
C TRP A 64 4.72 14.54 19.39
N THR A 65 5.76 15.00 20.07
CA THR A 65 6.32 16.32 19.83
C THR A 65 7.41 16.22 18.75
N ILE A 66 7.61 17.30 17.98
CA ILE A 66 8.68 17.39 16.98
C ILE A 66 10.07 17.17 17.62
N ASP A 67 10.17 17.36 18.92
CA ASP A 67 11.38 17.22 19.71
C ASP A 67 11.55 15.83 20.37
N THR A 68 10.69 14.85 20.06
CA THR A 68 10.84 13.49 20.60
C THR A 68 12.11 12.85 20.02
N PRO A 69 13.10 12.45 20.85
CA PRO A 69 14.33 11.85 20.37
C PRO A 69 14.04 10.61 19.50
N LYS A 70 14.84 10.40 18.45
CA LYS A 70 14.69 9.30 17.47
C LYS A 70 14.65 7.90 18.12
N GLU A 71 15.14 7.77 19.33
CA GLU A 71 15.27 6.52 20.09
C GLU A 71 13.97 6.12 20.82
N LEU A 72 12.96 6.98 20.86
CA LEU A 72 11.76 6.81 21.68
C LEU A 72 10.47 6.57 20.90
N VAL A 73 10.53 6.10 19.65
CA VAL A 73 9.33 5.55 19.01
C VAL A 73 9.17 4.11 19.46
N GLU A 74 9.01 3.93 20.75
CA GLU A 74 8.52 2.65 21.30
C GLU A 74 7.07 2.51 20.88
N ILE A 75 6.76 1.37 20.24
CA ILE A 75 5.37 0.97 20.05
C ILE A 75 4.82 0.79 21.48
N PRO A 76 3.68 1.41 21.83
CA PRO A 76 3.10 1.23 23.13
C PRO A 76 2.99 -0.26 23.47
N GLU A 77 3.30 -0.66 24.69
CA GLU A 77 3.20 -2.06 25.15
C GLU A 77 1.82 -2.68 24.91
N ASP A 78 0.80 -1.84 24.78
CA ASP A 78 -0.60 -2.21 24.47
C ASP A 78 -0.87 -2.44 22.98
N CYS A 79 0.09 -2.19 22.08
CA CYS A 79 -0.06 -2.42 20.65
C CYS A 79 0.30 -3.85 20.31
N CYS A 80 -0.68 -4.61 19.84
CA CYS A 80 -0.45 -5.94 19.30
C CYS A 80 -0.06 -5.86 17.82
N ILE A 81 1.16 -6.26 17.48
CA ILE A 81 1.56 -6.47 16.08
C ILE A 81 0.90 -7.74 15.58
N THR A 82 -0.02 -7.59 14.63
CA THR A 82 -0.81 -8.69 14.06
C THR A 82 -0.15 -9.36 12.87
N GLY A 83 0.82 -8.71 12.24
CA GLY A 83 1.58 -9.26 11.13
C GLY A 83 2.41 -8.22 10.40
N THR A 84 3.22 -8.68 9.44
CA THR A 84 4.00 -7.83 8.55
C THR A 84 3.57 -8.04 7.11
N ARG A 85 3.72 -7.01 6.28
CA ARG A 85 3.55 -7.11 4.84
C ARG A 85 4.83 -6.65 4.16
N THR A 86 5.56 -7.63 3.63
CA THR A 86 6.68 -7.45 2.72
C THR A 86 6.20 -7.53 1.27
N LEU A 87 6.95 -6.91 0.38
CA LEU A 87 6.65 -6.85 -1.06
C LEU A 87 7.95 -7.03 -1.84
N PRO A 88 7.88 -7.49 -3.11
CA PRO A 88 9.08 -7.60 -3.95
C PRO A 88 9.82 -6.27 -4.03
N CYS A 89 11.15 -6.31 -3.91
CA CYS A 89 11.99 -5.10 -3.87
C CYS A 89 12.41 -4.63 -5.26
N GLY A 90 12.82 -5.56 -6.13
CA GLY A 90 13.33 -5.26 -7.46
C GLY A 90 12.25 -4.85 -8.47
N TYR A 91 12.60 -3.97 -9.41
CA TYR A 91 11.67 -3.43 -10.40
C TYR A 91 10.98 -4.51 -11.25
N GLU A 92 11.73 -5.49 -11.75
CA GLU A 92 11.17 -6.58 -12.57
C GLU A 92 10.22 -7.47 -11.76
N GLU A 93 10.56 -7.75 -10.52
CA GLU A 93 9.70 -8.50 -9.60
C GLU A 93 8.43 -7.72 -9.27
N ILE A 94 8.53 -6.40 -9.09
CA ILE A 94 7.41 -5.49 -8.90
C ILE A 94 6.47 -5.54 -10.10
N LEU A 95 6.98 -5.51 -11.33
CA LEU A 95 6.18 -5.61 -12.56
C LEU A 95 5.40 -6.93 -12.63
N ILE A 96 6.08 -8.06 -12.35
CA ILE A 96 5.45 -9.39 -12.34
C ILE A 96 4.38 -9.46 -11.26
N PHE A 97 4.68 -8.96 -10.06
CA PHE A 97 3.75 -8.97 -8.94
C PHE A 97 2.53 -8.06 -9.18
N ALA A 98 2.75 -6.90 -9.80
CA ALA A 98 1.72 -5.94 -10.15
C ALA A 98 0.65 -6.52 -11.09
N ARG A 99 0.97 -7.53 -11.90
CA ARG A 99 -0.02 -8.24 -12.73
C ARG A 99 -1.05 -9.02 -11.91
N ARG A 100 -0.74 -9.35 -10.67
CA ARG A 100 -1.62 -10.15 -9.80
C ARG A 100 -2.20 -9.36 -8.63
N ARG A 101 -1.39 -8.44 -8.05
CA ARG A 101 -1.71 -7.77 -6.79
C ARG A 101 -1.07 -6.39 -6.74
N ASN A 102 -1.61 -5.53 -5.86
CA ASN A 102 -1.02 -4.23 -5.56
C ASN A 102 0.43 -4.39 -5.07
N PRO A 103 1.41 -3.85 -5.81
CA PRO A 103 2.83 -4.07 -5.55
C PRO A 103 3.44 -3.11 -4.52
N MET A 104 2.67 -2.15 -4.01
CA MET A 104 3.12 -1.14 -3.07
C MET A 104 2.25 -1.10 -1.82
N ASN A 105 2.84 -0.75 -0.68
CA ASN A 105 2.12 -0.37 0.54
C ASN A 105 1.81 1.11 0.46
N HIS A 106 0.56 1.47 0.16
CA HIS A 106 0.15 2.84 -0.14
C HIS A 106 0.55 3.84 0.95
N MET A 107 0.37 3.48 2.24
CA MET A 107 0.73 4.30 3.39
C MET A 107 2.24 4.55 3.52
N ALA A 108 3.06 3.72 2.88
CA ALA A 108 4.52 3.81 2.93
C ALA A 108 5.14 4.39 1.64
N VAL A 109 4.33 4.85 0.68
CA VAL A 109 4.87 5.33 -0.61
C VAL A 109 5.47 6.72 -0.48
N MET A 110 6.67 6.88 -1.06
CA MET A 110 7.23 8.15 -1.50
C MET A 110 7.24 8.17 -3.04
N MET A 111 6.87 9.29 -3.66
CA MET A 111 6.65 9.36 -5.12
C MET A 111 7.07 10.71 -5.69
N ARG A 112 7.48 10.71 -6.97
CA ARG A 112 7.70 11.95 -7.72
C ARG A 112 6.37 12.54 -8.17
N ARG A 113 6.11 13.79 -7.79
CA ARG A 113 4.89 14.53 -8.11
C ARG A 113 4.70 14.68 -9.61
N ASP A 114 5.74 15.08 -10.33
CA ASP A 114 5.72 15.23 -11.78
C ASP A 114 5.34 13.94 -12.50
N ALA A 115 5.90 12.80 -12.09
CA ALA A 115 5.56 11.48 -12.64
C ALA A 115 4.09 11.10 -12.39
N VAL A 116 3.57 11.36 -11.18
CA VAL A 116 2.15 11.12 -10.85
C VAL A 116 1.23 11.99 -11.70
N LEU A 117 1.56 13.27 -11.86
CA LEU A 117 0.78 14.20 -12.68
C LEU A 117 0.84 13.85 -14.17
N ALA A 118 2.00 13.43 -14.68
CA ALA A 118 2.19 13.05 -16.08
C ALA A 118 1.30 11.86 -16.50
N VAL A 119 1.00 10.93 -15.58
CA VAL A 119 0.07 9.83 -15.86
C VAL A 119 -1.39 10.16 -15.52
N GLY A 120 -1.71 11.39 -15.16
CA GLY A 120 -3.08 11.87 -14.91
C GLY A 120 -3.56 11.70 -13.48
N ASN A 121 -2.64 11.69 -12.50
CA ASN A 121 -2.93 11.73 -11.06
C ASN A 121 -3.83 10.56 -10.56
N TYR A 122 -4.29 10.61 -9.31
CA TYR A 122 -5.24 9.64 -8.75
C TYR A 122 -6.61 9.76 -9.43
N ARG A 123 -7.17 8.63 -9.85
CA ARG A 123 -8.51 8.52 -10.42
C ARG A 123 -9.50 7.96 -9.38
N ALA A 124 -10.78 8.24 -9.58
CA ALA A 124 -11.85 7.75 -8.72
C ALA A 124 -12.14 6.26 -9.00
N VAL A 125 -11.26 5.38 -8.52
CA VAL A 125 -11.43 3.92 -8.57
C VAL A 125 -11.68 3.45 -7.14
N LYS A 126 -12.89 3.00 -6.86
CA LYS A 126 -13.32 2.65 -5.48
C LYS A 126 -12.47 1.54 -4.88
N GLY A 127 -11.67 1.89 -3.86
CA GLY A 127 -10.87 0.96 -3.06
C GLY A 127 -9.68 0.31 -3.77
N ALA A 128 -9.24 0.91 -4.89
CA ALA A 128 -8.06 0.48 -5.63
C ALA A 128 -7.42 1.65 -6.42
N GLU A 129 -7.65 2.89 -5.96
CA GLU A 129 -7.12 4.11 -6.56
C GLU A 129 -5.59 4.15 -6.62
N ASP A 130 -4.96 3.56 -5.62
CA ASP A 130 -3.52 3.41 -5.52
C ASP A 130 -2.98 2.38 -6.53
N TYR A 131 -3.57 1.19 -6.56
CA TYR A 131 -3.15 0.13 -7.46
C TYR A 131 -3.35 0.52 -8.93
N GLU A 132 -4.42 1.22 -9.27
CA GLU A 132 -4.69 1.73 -10.61
C GLU A 132 -3.62 2.76 -11.02
N LEU A 133 -3.24 3.66 -10.10
CA LEU A 133 -2.18 4.63 -10.34
C LEU A 133 -0.82 3.95 -10.57
N TRP A 134 -0.46 2.99 -9.71
CA TRP A 134 0.82 2.26 -9.87
C TRP A 134 0.90 1.53 -11.20
N VAL A 135 -0.17 0.89 -11.63
CA VAL A 135 -0.19 0.21 -12.95
C VAL A 135 0.02 1.20 -14.08
N ARG A 136 -0.62 2.37 -14.07
CA ARG A 136 -0.38 3.40 -15.09
C ARG A 136 1.06 3.93 -15.08
N MET A 137 1.63 4.13 -13.90
CA MET A 137 3.02 4.58 -13.78
C MET A 137 3.99 3.52 -14.32
N LEU A 138 3.78 2.25 -13.98
CA LEU A 138 4.59 1.14 -14.48
C LEU A 138 4.46 0.96 -16.00
N GLN A 139 3.25 1.09 -16.56
CA GLN A 139 3.02 1.06 -18.01
C GLN A 139 3.67 2.25 -18.75
N ALA A 140 3.77 3.40 -18.10
CA ALA A 140 4.48 4.57 -18.62
C ALA A 140 6.01 4.45 -18.52
N GLY A 141 6.54 3.33 -17.97
CA GLY A 141 7.97 3.08 -17.85
C GLY A 141 8.63 3.68 -16.61
N TYR A 142 7.85 4.24 -15.68
CA TYR A 142 8.40 4.75 -14.42
C TYR A 142 8.90 3.62 -13.54
N ARG A 143 10.10 3.79 -12.98
CA ARG A 143 10.70 2.80 -12.09
C ARG A 143 10.13 2.88 -10.68
N ALA A 144 9.98 1.71 -10.08
CA ALA A 144 9.48 1.52 -8.74
C ALA A 144 10.40 0.60 -7.95
N GLU A 145 10.51 0.81 -6.64
CA GLU A 145 11.32 0.01 -5.73
C GLU A 145 10.61 -0.12 -4.38
N ASN A 146 10.74 -1.26 -3.72
CA ASN A 146 10.36 -1.42 -2.33
C ASN A 146 11.61 -1.69 -1.50
N LEU A 147 11.73 -1.01 -0.38
CA LEU A 147 12.75 -1.32 0.61
C LEU A 147 12.32 -2.54 1.44
N PRO A 148 13.24 -3.41 1.83
CA PRO A 148 12.95 -4.51 2.74
C PRO A 148 12.62 -4.04 4.16
N ASP A 149 13.03 -2.82 4.50
CA ASP A 149 12.82 -2.21 5.81
C ASP A 149 11.34 -1.98 6.11
N GLY A 150 10.95 -2.18 7.38
CA GLY A 150 9.67 -1.71 7.91
C GLY A 150 9.67 -0.18 8.01
N LEU A 151 8.81 0.46 7.24
CA LEU A 151 8.76 1.93 7.14
C LEU A 151 7.59 2.55 7.89
N VAL A 152 6.53 1.78 8.11
CA VAL A 152 5.27 2.25 8.69
C VAL A 152 4.65 1.16 9.55
N TYR A 153 4.16 1.55 10.71
CA TYR A 153 3.20 0.77 11.48
C TYR A 153 1.80 1.17 11.01
N ALA A 154 1.12 0.23 10.35
CA ALA A 154 -0.19 0.45 9.77
C ALA A 154 -1.29 -0.05 10.72
N ARG A 155 -2.20 0.85 11.09
CA ARG A 155 -3.33 0.47 11.94
C ARG A 155 -4.28 -0.44 11.19
N THR A 156 -4.64 -1.57 11.82
CA THR A 156 -5.64 -2.51 11.33
C THR A 156 -6.83 -2.59 12.28
N GLY A 157 -7.90 -3.26 11.86
CA GLY A 157 -9.14 -3.37 12.61
C GLY A 157 -10.32 -2.73 11.87
N ASN A 158 -11.30 -2.19 12.59
CA ASN A 158 -12.44 -1.39 12.09
C ASN A 158 -13.15 -1.92 10.84
N GLY A 159 -13.37 -3.24 10.75
CA GLY A 159 -14.18 -3.82 9.69
C GLY A 159 -13.51 -3.85 8.29
N MET A 160 -12.18 -3.78 8.21
CA MET A 160 -11.46 -3.87 6.94
C MET A 160 -11.86 -5.11 6.13
N MET A 161 -11.97 -6.28 6.80
CA MET A 161 -12.40 -7.53 6.16
C MET A 161 -13.86 -7.51 5.72
N GLN A 162 -14.72 -6.79 6.43
CA GLN A 162 -16.14 -6.63 6.05
C GLN A 162 -16.27 -5.81 4.77
N ARG A 163 -15.53 -4.71 4.64
CA ARG A 163 -15.53 -3.84 3.45
C ARG A 163 -14.99 -4.52 2.18
N ARG A 164 -14.17 -5.57 2.32
CA ARG A 164 -13.53 -6.30 1.21
C ARG A 164 -14.32 -7.54 0.79
N GLY A 165 -15.65 -7.53 0.87
CA GLY A 165 -16.49 -8.66 0.50
C GLY A 165 -17.81 -8.28 -0.14
N GLY A 166 -18.51 -9.32 -0.62
CA GLY A 166 -19.82 -9.21 -1.26
C GLY A 166 -19.76 -8.93 -2.78
N LEU A 167 -20.92 -9.01 -3.41
CA LEU A 167 -21.06 -8.90 -4.87
C LEU A 167 -20.65 -7.53 -5.42
N ALA A 168 -20.90 -6.44 -4.65
CA ALA A 168 -20.48 -5.10 -5.04
C ALA A 168 -18.96 -5.00 -5.13
N TYR A 169 -18.25 -5.53 -4.14
CA TYR A 169 -16.78 -5.55 -4.14
C TYR A 169 -16.22 -6.46 -5.26
N ALA A 170 -16.84 -7.61 -5.52
CA ALA A 170 -16.49 -8.48 -6.65
C ALA A 170 -16.61 -7.74 -7.98
N LYS A 171 -17.73 -7.00 -8.18
CA LYS A 171 -17.96 -6.20 -9.40
C LYS A 171 -16.90 -5.12 -9.62
N GLU A 172 -16.52 -4.40 -8.57
CA GLU A 172 -15.45 -3.39 -8.68
C GLU A 172 -14.09 -4.03 -9.00
N ASN A 173 -13.78 -5.19 -8.41
CA ASN A 173 -12.56 -5.93 -8.78
C ASN A 173 -12.57 -6.38 -10.24
N ILE A 174 -13.68 -6.90 -10.76
CA ILE A 174 -13.79 -7.29 -12.18
C ILE A 174 -13.58 -6.05 -13.07
N ARG A 175 -14.20 -4.92 -12.74
CA ARG A 175 -14.01 -3.65 -13.49
C ARG A 175 -12.54 -3.24 -13.55
N LEU A 176 -11.84 -3.29 -12.42
CA LEU A 176 -10.42 -2.97 -12.35
C LEU A 176 -9.59 -3.93 -13.22
N GLN A 177 -9.81 -5.25 -13.11
CA GLN A 177 -9.08 -6.22 -13.93
C GLN A 177 -9.38 -6.05 -15.42
N THR A 178 -10.64 -5.75 -15.77
CA THR A 178 -11.04 -5.44 -17.16
C THR A 178 -10.32 -4.18 -17.67
N HIS A 179 -10.16 -3.17 -16.83
CA HIS A 179 -9.39 -1.96 -17.18
C HIS A 179 -7.93 -2.31 -17.46
N PHE A 180 -7.28 -3.11 -16.61
CA PHE A 180 -5.90 -3.54 -16.79
C PHE A 180 -5.70 -4.42 -18.03
N TYR A 181 -6.67 -5.29 -18.35
CA TYR A 181 -6.65 -6.06 -19.58
C TYR A 181 -6.79 -5.17 -20.81
N LYS A 182 -7.76 -4.24 -20.82
CA LYS A 182 -7.99 -3.32 -21.94
C LYS A 182 -6.83 -2.35 -22.17
N SER A 183 -6.09 -1.99 -21.12
CA SER A 183 -4.87 -1.16 -21.23
C SER A 183 -3.65 -1.95 -21.72
N GLY A 184 -3.77 -3.26 -21.95
CA GLY A 184 -2.65 -4.12 -22.36
C GLY A 184 -1.70 -4.50 -21.22
N PHE A 185 -2.03 -4.17 -19.96
CA PHE A 185 -1.19 -4.54 -18.81
C PHE A 185 -1.28 -6.03 -18.49
N LEU A 186 -2.45 -6.64 -18.66
CA LEU A 186 -2.68 -8.07 -18.43
C LEU A 186 -2.90 -8.81 -19.76
N THR A 187 -2.39 -10.02 -19.84
CA THR A 187 -2.78 -10.99 -20.85
C THR A 187 -4.18 -11.54 -20.55
N PHE A 188 -4.85 -12.13 -21.55
CA PHE A 188 -6.18 -12.71 -21.36
C PHE A 188 -6.21 -13.82 -20.28
N PRO A 189 -5.25 -14.78 -20.23
CA PRO A 189 -5.20 -15.78 -19.15
C PRO A 189 -5.03 -15.17 -17.77
N GLU A 190 -4.17 -14.15 -17.62
CA GLU A 190 -3.99 -13.43 -16.36
C GLU A 190 -5.27 -12.73 -15.91
N TYR A 191 -5.96 -12.07 -16.84
CA TYR A 191 -7.25 -11.42 -16.59
C TYR A 191 -8.28 -12.41 -16.04
N ILE A 192 -8.48 -13.55 -16.72
CA ILE A 192 -9.45 -14.56 -16.29
C ILE A 192 -9.08 -15.14 -14.92
N SER A 193 -7.81 -15.51 -14.73
CA SER A 193 -7.32 -16.04 -13.45
C SER A 193 -7.53 -15.05 -12.30
N ASN A 194 -7.17 -13.78 -12.53
CA ASN A 194 -7.33 -12.73 -11.51
C ASN A 194 -8.80 -12.49 -11.16
N CYS A 195 -9.69 -12.45 -12.16
CA CYS A 195 -11.13 -12.32 -11.93
C CYS A 195 -11.67 -13.49 -11.11
N ALA A 196 -11.33 -14.72 -11.47
CA ALA A 196 -11.78 -15.92 -10.76
C ALA A 196 -11.35 -15.91 -9.28
N VAL A 197 -10.06 -15.66 -9.01
CA VAL A 197 -9.52 -15.60 -7.64
C VAL A 197 -10.18 -14.48 -6.81
N ARG A 198 -10.37 -13.29 -7.38
CA ARG A 198 -10.95 -12.14 -6.67
C ARG A 198 -12.43 -12.32 -6.40
N VAL A 199 -13.19 -12.88 -7.35
CA VAL A 199 -14.60 -13.21 -7.17
C VAL A 199 -14.75 -14.27 -6.08
N ALA A 200 -13.98 -15.38 -6.17
CA ALA A 200 -14.00 -16.40 -5.14
C ALA A 200 -13.71 -15.85 -3.75
N ALA A 201 -12.63 -15.03 -3.61
CA ALA A 201 -12.28 -14.40 -2.34
C ALA A 201 -13.38 -13.44 -1.82
N SER A 202 -14.12 -12.76 -2.71
CA SER A 202 -15.18 -11.82 -2.34
C SER A 202 -16.44 -12.50 -1.80
N ILE A 203 -16.70 -13.75 -2.24
CA ILE A 203 -17.89 -14.51 -1.86
C ILE A 203 -17.66 -15.29 -0.55
N LEU A 204 -16.41 -15.55 -0.19
CA LEU A 204 -16.09 -16.30 1.03
C LEU A 204 -16.62 -15.59 2.29
N PRO A 205 -17.11 -16.37 3.30
CA PRO A 205 -17.45 -15.83 4.62
C PRO A 205 -16.30 -15.05 5.24
N VAL A 206 -16.61 -14.01 6.02
CA VAL A 206 -15.62 -13.09 6.62
C VAL A 206 -14.53 -13.82 7.40
N GLY A 207 -14.90 -14.85 8.20
CA GLY A 207 -13.94 -15.62 8.99
C GLY A 207 -12.92 -16.39 8.13
N ILE A 208 -13.39 -17.06 7.06
CA ILE A 208 -12.50 -17.79 6.14
C ILE A 208 -11.61 -16.81 5.38
N ARG A 209 -12.15 -15.68 4.96
CA ARG A 209 -11.40 -14.62 4.28
C ARG A 209 -10.32 -14.03 5.17
N GLY A 210 -10.62 -13.75 6.44
CA GLY A 210 -9.65 -13.29 7.43
C GLY A 210 -8.50 -14.29 7.64
N TYR A 211 -8.84 -15.56 7.81
CA TYR A 211 -7.85 -16.63 7.95
C TYR A 211 -6.91 -16.74 6.73
N LEU A 212 -7.48 -16.73 5.51
CA LEU A 212 -6.69 -16.78 4.28
C LEU A 212 -5.83 -15.52 4.07
N TYR A 213 -6.34 -14.36 4.49
CA TYR A 213 -5.60 -13.11 4.46
C TYR A 213 -4.36 -13.19 5.35
N GLN A 214 -4.52 -13.58 6.60
CA GLN A 214 -3.40 -13.74 7.53
C GLN A 214 -2.40 -14.81 7.07
N LYS A 215 -2.90 -15.98 6.63
CA LYS A 215 -2.02 -17.11 6.26
C LYS A 215 -1.25 -16.91 4.96
N LYS A 216 -1.86 -16.27 3.95
CA LYS A 216 -1.27 -16.17 2.59
C LYS A 216 -0.66 -14.81 2.28
N LEU A 217 -1.02 -13.76 3.01
CA LEU A 217 -0.67 -12.40 2.67
C LEU A 217 0.16 -11.69 3.73
N ARG A 218 0.36 -12.34 4.86
CA ARG A 218 1.12 -11.81 6.00
C ARG A 218 2.11 -12.85 6.49
N GLU A 219 3.33 -12.42 6.71
CA GLU A 219 4.29 -13.18 7.48
C GLU A 219 3.93 -12.99 8.96
N ARG A 220 3.74 -14.09 9.67
CA ARG A 220 3.58 -14.03 11.13
C ARG A 220 4.95 -13.78 11.73
N MET A 221 5.09 -12.77 12.55
CA MET A 221 6.21 -12.69 13.46
C MET A 221 6.10 -13.86 14.42
N HIS A 222 7.05 -14.77 14.36
CA HIS A 222 7.25 -15.74 15.43
C HIS A 222 7.81 -14.97 16.63
N ALA A 223 7.00 -14.89 17.70
CA ALA A 223 7.43 -14.37 18.99
C ALA A 223 8.49 -15.28 19.60
#